data_db5ecd928c8f15dd3eb48c5e91539115
#
_entry.id   db5ecd928c8f15dd3eb48c5e91539115
#
_cell.length_a   1.000
_cell.length_b   1.000
_cell.length_c   1.000
_cell.angle_alpha   90.00
_cell.angle_beta   90.00
_cell.angle_gamma   90.00
#
_symmetry.space_group_name_H-M   'P 1'
#
loop_
_entity.id
_entity.type
_entity.pdbx_description
1 polymer ?
#
loop_
_entity_poly.entity_id
_entity_poly.type
_entity_poly.pdbx_seq_one_letter_code
_entity_poly.pdbx_strand_id
1 'polypeptide(L)'
;MTHRGGRVAYRKRWLKEFRDWGIVAVIVFGLMTLFNIYVLNVSTVVGQSMQPTLYQGEKLIVNRIALSFGPPKRGDVVVLHDPSTGPDRKEYLVKRVVGLPGDIVEVKDHKLYVNGVQAEEPYIDTEIQDPDFAAVTVEQGNYFVMGDNRHAGASKDSRYFGTVSKKMIIGKAAYIWWPFSKFNAL
;
A
#
# COMPACT_ATOMS: atom_id res chain seq x y z
N MET A 1 48.79 45.25 -29.32
CA MET A 1 47.87 45.66 -28.25
C MET A 1 46.64 44.82 -28.27
N THR A 2 46.54 43.93 -27.33
CA THR A 2 45.45 43.55 -26.42
C THR A 2 44.36 42.67 -26.96
N HIS A 3 44.55 41.34 -26.90
CA HIS A 3 43.53 40.32 -26.99
C HIS A 3 43.38 39.56 -25.64
N ARG A 4 43.47 40.23 -24.48
CA ARG A 4 43.36 39.57 -23.14
C ARG A 4 41.95 39.62 -22.51
N GLY A 5 41.07 40.52 -22.98
CA GLY A 5 39.74 40.73 -22.31
C GLY A 5 38.67 39.68 -22.58
N GLY A 6 38.66 39.04 -23.77
CA GLY A 6 37.60 38.10 -24.17
C GLY A 6 37.61 36.77 -23.45
N ARG A 7 38.80 36.25 -23.09
CA ARG A 7 38.90 34.90 -22.44
C ARG A 7 38.44 34.93 -20.98
N VAL A 8 38.58 36.04 -20.28
CA VAL A 8 38.17 36.15 -18.86
C VAL A 8 36.65 36.28 -18.75
N ALA A 9 36.02 37.03 -19.67
CA ALA A 9 34.55 37.19 -19.69
C ALA A 9 33.86 35.88 -20.05
N TYR A 10 34.41 35.11 -21.02
CA TYR A 10 33.88 33.81 -21.43
C TYR A 10 33.98 32.77 -20.29
N ARG A 11 35.10 32.72 -19.56
CA ARG A 11 35.31 31.80 -18.43
C ARG A 11 34.36 32.11 -17.25
N LYS A 12 34.07 33.37 -16.95
CA LYS A 12 33.12 33.78 -15.90
C LYS A 12 31.69 33.37 -16.24
N ARG A 13 31.31 33.44 -17.52
CA ARG A 13 29.98 33.04 -18.00
C ARG A 13 29.77 31.54 -17.86
N TRP A 14 30.74 30.73 -18.27
CA TRP A 14 30.71 29.27 -18.12
C TRP A 14 30.60 28.85 -16.64
N LEU A 15 31.39 29.44 -15.76
CA LEU A 15 31.33 29.15 -14.32
C LEU A 15 29.96 29.48 -13.72
N LYS A 16 29.32 30.56 -14.18
CA LYS A 16 27.98 30.92 -13.74
C LYS A 16 26.97 29.89 -14.24
N GLU A 17 27.04 29.50 -15.50
CA GLU A 17 26.16 28.48 -16.09
C GLU A 17 26.31 27.14 -15.38
N PHE A 18 27.53 26.67 -15.12
CA PHE A 18 27.78 25.45 -14.34
C PHE A 18 27.21 25.50 -12.93
N ARG A 19 27.36 26.61 -12.25
CA ARG A 19 26.78 26.81 -10.92
C ARG A 19 25.25 26.75 -10.97
N ASP A 20 24.64 27.43 -11.91
CA ASP A 20 23.19 27.53 -12.05
C ASP A 20 22.58 26.14 -12.39
N TRP A 21 23.21 25.38 -13.28
CA TRP A 21 22.87 23.99 -13.55
C TRP A 21 23.10 23.07 -12.33
N GLY A 22 24.16 23.30 -11.56
CA GLY A 22 24.42 22.57 -10.31
C GLY A 22 23.32 22.80 -9.26
N ILE A 23 22.86 24.05 -9.11
CA ILE A 23 21.75 24.40 -8.21
C ILE A 23 20.47 23.70 -8.66
N VAL A 24 20.15 23.75 -9.96
CA VAL A 24 18.95 23.06 -10.50
C VAL A 24 19.03 21.56 -10.24
N ALA A 25 20.17 20.94 -10.50
CA ALA A 25 20.37 19.51 -10.25
C ALA A 25 20.15 19.14 -8.77
N VAL A 26 20.68 19.94 -7.83
CA VAL A 26 20.49 19.73 -6.39
C VAL A 26 19.00 19.87 -6.00
N ILE A 27 18.32 20.89 -6.52
CA ILE A 27 16.88 21.10 -6.26
C ILE A 27 16.08 19.92 -6.79
N VAL A 28 16.30 19.51 -8.05
CA VAL A 28 15.58 18.38 -8.67
C VAL A 28 15.84 17.09 -7.91
N PHE A 29 17.10 16.81 -7.54
CA PHE A 29 17.44 15.64 -6.74
C PHE A 29 16.77 15.67 -5.36
N GLY A 30 16.76 16.82 -4.69
CA GLY A 30 16.09 17.03 -3.40
C GLY A 30 14.58 16.79 -3.50
N LEU A 31 13.93 17.37 -4.51
CA LEU A 31 12.49 17.17 -4.76
C LEU A 31 12.17 15.71 -5.09
N MET A 32 12.99 15.06 -5.91
CA MET A 32 12.82 13.65 -6.27
C MET A 32 13.00 12.74 -5.05
N THR A 33 13.95 13.05 -4.18
CA THR A 33 14.17 12.32 -2.93
C THR A 33 12.98 12.49 -1.97
N LEU A 34 12.48 13.72 -1.79
CA LEU A 34 11.30 14.00 -0.99
C LEU A 34 10.07 13.28 -1.56
N PHE A 35 9.89 13.32 -2.88
CA PHE A 35 8.78 12.61 -3.54
C PHE A 35 8.83 11.10 -3.27
N ASN A 36 10.01 10.47 -3.39
CA ASN A 36 10.16 9.03 -3.10
C ASN A 36 9.92 8.71 -1.63
N ILE A 37 10.37 9.55 -0.69
CA ILE A 37 10.22 9.29 0.75
C ILE A 37 8.76 9.45 1.20
N TYR A 38 8.07 10.48 0.73
CA TYR A 38 6.75 10.85 1.25
C TYR A 38 5.57 10.38 0.40
N VAL A 39 5.76 10.17 -0.90
CA VAL A 39 4.64 9.91 -1.83
C VAL A 39 4.50 8.45 -2.19
N LEU A 40 5.60 7.81 -2.62
CA LEU A 40 5.57 6.46 -3.16
C LEU A 40 6.62 5.58 -2.47
N ASN A 41 6.18 4.41 -2.02
CA ASN A 41 7.08 3.34 -1.60
C ASN A 41 6.86 2.11 -2.47
N VAL A 42 7.97 1.49 -2.89
CA VAL A 42 7.92 0.18 -3.54
C VAL A 42 8.06 -0.89 -2.47
N SER A 43 7.07 -1.75 -2.36
CA SER A 43 7.06 -2.88 -1.44
C SER A 43 7.06 -4.19 -2.22
N THR A 44 7.77 -5.20 -1.74
CA THR A 44 7.75 -6.53 -2.34
C THR A 44 6.76 -7.41 -1.59
N VAL A 45 5.88 -8.10 -2.32
CA VAL A 45 4.91 -9.04 -1.75
C VAL A 45 5.64 -10.27 -1.23
N VAL A 46 5.42 -10.58 0.05
CA VAL A 46 5.95 -11.77 0.72
C VAL A 46 4.80 -12.61 1.25
N GLY A 47 4.70 -13.86 0.77
CA GLY A 47 3.63 -14.78 1.13
C GLY A 47 2.51 -14.82 0.10
N GLN A 48 1.46 -15.56 0.44
CA GLN A 48 0.38 -15.92 -0.49
C GLN A 48 -1.00 -15.39 -0.09
N SER A 49 -1.11 -14.63 1.00
CA SER A 49 -2.40 -14.26 1.60
C SER A 49 -3.29 -13.37 0.71
N MET A 50 -2.74 -12.80 -0.36
CA MET A 50 -3.46 -11.95 -1.30
C MET A 50 -3.65 -12.60 -2.68
N GLN A 51 -3.37 -13.89 -2.84
CA GLN A 51 -3.72 -14.61 -4.07
C GLN A 51 -5.25 -14.71 -4.20
N PRO A 52 -5.79 -14.67 -5.41
CA PRO A 52 -5.11 -14.56 -6.71
C PRO A 52 -4.74 -13.12 -7.12
N THR A 53 -5.08 -12.09 -6.33
CA THR A 53 -4.83 -10.68 -6.67
C THR A 53 -3.34 -10.35 -6.72
N LEU A 54 -2.56 -10.85 -5.74
CA LEU A 54 -1.12 -10.59 -5.63
C LEU A 54 -0.35 -11.87 -5.39
N TYR A 55 0.79 -12.02 -6.08
CA TYR A 55 1.67 -13.16 -5.94
C TYR A 55 3.01 -12.77 -5.31
N GLN A 56 3.63 -13.75 -4.65
CA GLN A 56 4.94 -13.56 -4.03
C GLN A 56 5.99 -13.07 -5.05
N GLY A 57 6.79 -12.08 -4.65
CA GLY A 57 7.83 -11.49 -5.48
C GLY A 57 7.37 -10.32 -6.33
N GLU A 58 6.07 -10.08 -6.46
CA GLU A 58 5.55 -8.88 -7.12
C GLU A 58 5.92 -7.63 -6.33
N LYS A 59 6.17 -6.54 -7.06
CA LYS A 59 6.49 -5.24 -6.44
C LYS A 59 5.30 -4.31 -6.60
N LEU A 60 4.89 -3.73 -5.48
CA LEU A 60 3.75 -2.83 -5.38
C LEU A 60 4.21 -1.38 -5.25
N ILE A 61 3.52 -0.49 -5.91
CA ILE A 61 3.57 0.95 -5.60
C ILE A 61 2.56 1.21 -4.49
N VAL A 62 3.06 1.63 -3.33
CA VAL A 62 2.25 1.98 -2.16
C VAL A 62 2.14 3.50 -2.07
N ASN A 63 0.92 4.00 -2.24
CA ASN A 63 0.62 5.43 -2.13
C ASN A 63 0.28 5.78 -0.67
N ARG A 64 1.22 6.42 0.00
CA ARG A 64 1.06 6.87 1.41
C ARG A 64 0.20 8.13 1.53
N ILE A 65 0.32 9.03 0.55
CA ILE A 65 -0.41 10.31 0.54
C ILE A 65 -1.92 10.08 0.34
N ALA A 66 -2.33 8.99 -0.30
CA ALA A 66 -3.75 8.69 -0.51
C ALA A 66 -4.57 8.74 0.80
N LEU A 67 -3.95 8.38 1.94
CA LEU A 67 -4.59 8.41 3.26
C LEU A 67 -4.76 9.83 3.83
N SER A 68 -4.06 10.83 3.29
CA SER A 68 -4.21 12.24 3.64
C SER A 68 -5.40 12.89 2.94
N PHE A 69 -5.81 12.36 1.79
CA PHE A 69 -6.95 12.85 1.01
C PHE A 69 -8.28 12.18 1.36
N GLY A 70 -8.24 11.12 2.17
CA GLY A 70 -9.44 10.45 2.63
C GLY A 70 -9.14 9.14 3.37
N PRO A 71 -10.14 8.61 4.09
CA PRO A 71 -9.99 7.33 4.76
C PRO A 71 -9.95 6.17 3.74
N PRO A 72 -9.42 4.99 4.13
CA PRO A 72 -9.56 3.78 3.35
C PRO A 72 -11.03 3.48 3.04
N LYS A 73 -11.28 2.97 1.84
CA LYS A 73 -12.61 2.56 1.38
C LYS A 73 -12.71 1.04 1.35
N ARG A 74 -13.93 0.50 1.38
CA ARG A 74 -14.16 -0.92 1.14
C ARG A 74 -13.63 -1.31 -0.24
N GLY A 75 -12.92 -2.45 -0.31
CA GLY A 75 -12.23 -2.91 -1.50
C GLY A 75 -10.79 -2.42 -1.65
N ASP A 76 -10.36 -1.36 -0.96
CA ASP A 76 -8.98 -0.89 -1.03
C ASP A 76 -8.00 -1.97 -0.52
N VAL A 77 -6.96 -2.23 -1.28
CA VAL A 77 -5.81 -3.02 -0.82
C VAL A 77 -4.86 -2.09 -0.06
N VAL A 78 -4.58 -2.42 1.19
CA VAL A 78 -3.79 -1.58 2.09
C VAL A 78 -2.56 -2.32 2.61
N VAL A 79 -1.49 -1.55 2.84
CA VAL A 79 -0.31 -1.99 3.58
C VAL A 79 -0.43 -1.48 5.00
N LEU A 80 -0.26 -2.36 5.98
CA LEU A 80 -0.41 -2.03 7.39
C LEU A 80 0.70 -2.69 8.23
N HIS A 81 0.97 -2.12 9.40
CA HIS A 81 1.80 -2.79 10.42
C HIS A 81 1.07 -4.02 10.94
N ASP A 82 1.79 -5.14 11.07
CA ASP A 82 1.22 -6.36 11.65
C ASP A 82 0.83 -6.13 13.12
N PRO A 83 -0.48 -6.19 13.46
CA PRO A 83 -0.94 -5.98 14.83
C PRO A 83 -0.70 -7.19 15.72
N SER A 84 -0.35 -8.34 15.15
CA SER A 84 -0.14 -9.54 15.92
C SER A 84 1.10 -9.46 16.81
N THR A 85 1.13 -10.28 17.85
CA THR A 85 2.27 -10.46 18.75
C THR A 85 2.87 -11.85 18.56
N GLY A 86 4.13 -12.01 18.92
CA GLY A 86 4.83 -13.30 18.87
C GLY A 86 5.88 -13.43 17.78
N PRO A 87 6.52 -14.61 17.68
CA PRO A 87 7.68 -14.84 16.82
C PRO A 87 7.36 -14.76 15.32
N ASP A 88 6.12 -15.05 14.93
CA ASP A 88 5.67 -15.03 13.53
C ASP A 88 5.19 -13.64 13.06
N ARG A 89 5.36 -12.62 13.90
CA ARG A 89 5.01 -11.24 13.55
C ARG A 89 5.86 -10.75 12.40
N LYS A 90 5.20 -10.22 11.38
CA LYS A 90 5.84 -9.54 10.25
C LYS A 90 5.92 -8.04 10.54
N GLU A 91 6.77 -7.34 9.83
CA GLU A 91 6.80 -5.88 9.95
C GLU A 91 5.55 -5.27 9.29
N TYR A 92 5.20 -5.77 8.12
CA TYR A 92 4.07 -5.30 7.33
C TYR A 92 3.21 -6.45 6.80
N LEU A 93 1.92 -6.17 6.66
CA LEU A 93 0.96 -7.03 5.98
C LEU A 93 0.32 -6.26 4.82
N VAL A 94 -0.07 -7.00 3.78
CA VAL A 94 -0.93 -6.50 2.71
C VAL A 94 -2.27 -7.20 2.83
N LYS A 95 -3.36 -6.42 2.92
CA LYS A 95 -4.73 -6.94 3.10
C LYS A 95 -5.74 -6.05 2.38
N ARG A 96 -6.93 -6.58 2.13
CA ARG A 96 -8.06 -5.82 1.59
C ARG A 96 -8.98 -5.36 2.71
N VAL A 97 -9.42 -4.11 2.64
CA VAL A 97 -10.44 -3.55 3.55
C VAL A 97 -11.81 -4.13 3.15
N VAL A 98 -12.44 -4.88 4.05
CA VAL A 98 -13.77 -5.45 3.83
C VAL A 98 -14.82 -4.85 4.75
N GLY A 99 -14.44 -4.34 5.94
CA GLY A 99 -15.31 -3.63 6.87
C GLY A 99 -14.82 -2.23 7.18
N LEU A 100 -15.73 -1.27 7.20
CA LEU A 100 -15.50 0.14 7.52
C LEU A 100 -15.97 0.44 8.96
N PRO A 101 -15.56 1.58 9.57
CA PRO A 101 -16.07 1.99 10.88
C PRO A 101 -17.59 2.00 10.92
N GLY A 102 -18.16 1.29 11.90
CA GLY A 102 -19.61 1.13 12.09
C GLY A 102 -20.23 -0.10 11.39
N ASP A 103 -19.50 -0.79 10.52
CA ASP A 103 -20.01 -2.01 9.92
C ASP A 103 -20.06 -3.17 10.90
N ILE A 104 -21.00 -4.09 10.66
CA ILE A 104 -21.06 -5.41 11.30
C ILE A 104 -20.54 -6.41 10.25
N VAL A 105 -19.46 -7.11 10.57
CA VAL A 105 -18.81 -8.09 9.69
C VAL A 105 -18.94 -9.47 10.31
N GLU A 106 -19.38 -10.44 9.52
CA GLU A 106 -19.46 -11.86 9.91
C GLU A 106 -19.08 -12.77 8.74
N VAL A 107 -18.65 -13.98 9.04
CA VAL A 107 -18.52 -15.07 8.08
C VAL A 107 -19.51 -16.14 8.48
N LYS A 108 -20.41 -16.48 7.59
CA LYS A 108 -21.44 -17.49 7.79
C LYS A 108 -21.61 -18.33 6.54
N ASP A 109 -21.69 -19.65 6.72
CA ASP A 109 -21.82 -20.60 5.61
C ASP A 109 -20.73 -20.36 4.53
N HIS A 110 -19.48 -20.14 4.97
CA HIS A 110 -18.30 -19.86 4.14
C HIS A 110 -18.35 -18.56 3.32
N LYS A 111 -19.28 -17.65 3.62
CA LYS A 111 -19.48 -16.37 2.92
C LYS A 111 -19.33 -15.18 3.84
N LEU A 112 -18.78 -14.11 3.28
CA LEU A 112 -18.66 -12.84 3.99
C LEU A 112 -19.97 -12.05 3.94
N TYR A 113 -20.42 -11.59 5.09
CA TYR A 113 -21.55 -10.68 5.22
C TYR A 113 -21.09 -9.36 5.85
N VAL A 114 -21.63 -8.28 5.32
CA VAL A 114 -21.42 -6.94 5.87
C VAL A 114 -22.78 -6.29 6.07
N ASN A 115 -23.11 -5.92 7.31
CA ASN A 115 -24.41 -5.37 7.70
C ASN A 115 -25.57 -6.30 7.30
N GLY A 116 -25.36 -7.61 7.42
CA GLY A 116 -26.36 -8.64 7.08
C GLY A 116 -26.53 -8.90 5.58
N VAL A 117 -25.77 -8.24 4.71
CA VAL A 117 -25.80 -8.44 3.25
C VAL A 117 -24.55 -9.20 2.83
N GLN A 118 -24.71 -10.27 2.03
CA GLN A 118 -23.59 -11.00 1.46
C GLN A 118 -22.74 -10.05 0.61
N ALA A 119 -21.45 -10.01 0.88
CA ALA A 119 -20.49 -9.19 0.14
C ALA A 119 -20.22 -9.79 -1.25
N GLU A 120 -20.15 -8.95 -2.27
CA GLU A 120 -19.64 -9.33 -3.59
C GLU A 120 -18.12 -9.26 -3.57
N GLU A 121 -17.45 -10.38 -3.84
CA GLU A 121 -16.00 -10.51 -3.75
C GLU A 121 -15.40 -11.07 -5.07
N PRO A 122 -15.41 -10.29 -6.16
CA PRO A 122 -14.97 -10.77 -7.48
C PRO A 122 -13.45 -11.04 -7.55
N TYR A 123 -12.73 -10.74 -6.49
CA TYR A 123 -11.26 -10.87 -6.37
C TYR A 123 -10.81 -12.17 -5.71
N ILE A 124 -11.75 -13.01 -5.24
CA ILE A 124 -11.44 -14.33 -4.65
C ILE A 124 -11.63 -15.44 -5.69
N ASP A 125 -10.92 -16.53 -5.52
CA ASP A 125 -11.01 -17.72 -6.40
C ASP A 125 -11.79 -18.88 -5.75
N THR A 126 -12.08 -18.79 -4.45
CA THR A 126 -12.82 -19.78 -3.68
C THR A 126 -13.61 -19.14 -2.56
N GLU A 127 -14.67 -19.79 -2.08
CA GLU A 127 -15.34 -19.41 -0.85
C GLU A 127 -14.40 -19.55 0.36
N ILE A 128 -14.73 -18.93 1.49
CA ILE A 128 -13.92 -18.97 2.71
C ILE A 128 -13.85 -20.39 3.24
N GLN A 129 -12.65 -20.97 3.29
CA GLN A 129 -12.45 -22.34 3.79
C GLN A 129 -12.12 -22.40 5.29
N ASP A 130 -11.80 -21.26 5.91
CA ASP A 130 -11.68 -21.17 7.36
C ASP A 130 -13.07 -21.27 8.02
N PRO A 131 -13.13 -21.62 9.33
CA PRO A 131 -14.37 -21.66 10.08
C PRO A 131 -15.14 -20.33 10.04
N ASP A 132 -16.45 -20.42 10.24
CA ASP A 132 -17.32 -19.26 10.39
C ASP A 132 -16.81 -18.33 11.49
N PHE A 133 -17.03 -17.02 11.31
CA PHE A 133 -16.57 -15.98 12.20
C PHE A 133 -17.77 -15.19 12.70
N ALA A 134 -17.93 -15.14 14.03
CA ALA A 134 -19.04 -14.45 14.67
C ALA A 134 -19.08 -12.96 14.31
N ALA A 135 -20.30 -12.41 14.26
CA ALA A 135 -20.51 -11.00 13.94
C ALA A 135 -19.73 -10.08 14.89
N VAL A 136 -18.95 -9.17 14.29
CA VAL A 136 -18.17 -8.17 15.00
C VAL A 136 -18.50 -6.79 14.47
N THR A 137 -18.77 -5.83 15.35
CA THR A 137 -18.91 -4.42 14.99
C THR A 137 -17.51 -3.79 14.85
N VAL A 138 -17.25 -3.16 13.71
CA VAL A 138 -16.03 -2.41 13.47
C VAL A 138 -16.11 -1.07 14.20
N GLU A 139 -15.27 -0.88 15.22
CA GLU A 139 -15.25 0.35 16.00
C GLU A 139 -14.88 1.59 15.17
N GLN A 140 -15.24 2.78 15.67
CA GLN A 140 -14.87 4.04 15.02
C GLN A 140 -13.34 4.20 14.91
N GLY A 141 -12.88 4.54 13.71
CA GLY A 141 -11.45 4.66 13.41
C GLY A 141 -10.73 3.34 13.13
N ASN A 142 -11.43 2.21 13.20
CA ASN A 142 -10.91 0.88 12.89
C ASN A 142 -11.45 0.35 11.55
N TYR A 143 -10.77 -0.66 11.02
CA TYR A 143 -11.08 -1.35 9.76
C TYR A 143 -11.01 -2.85 9.96
N PHE A 144 -11.90 -3.58 9.29
CA PHE A 144 -11.79 -5.03 9.21
C PHE A 144 -11.12 -5.36 7.87
N VAL A 145 -10.01 -6.09 7.94
CA VAL A 145 -9.20 -6.40 6.76
C VAL A 145 -9.08 -7.91 6.58
N MET A 146 -9.11 -8.38 5.34
CA MET A 146 -8.96 -9.79 5.01
C MET A 146 -7.95 -9.98 3.87
N GLY A 147 -7.33 -11.15 3.82
CA GLY A 147 -6.61 -11.59 2.63
C GLY A 147 -7.57 -12.03 1.53
N ASP A 148 -7.17 -11.88 0.28
CA ASP A 148 -7.96 -12.36 -0.86
C ASP A 148 -7.86 -13.89 -1.00
N ASN A 149 -6.79 -14.49 -0.48
CA ASN A 149 -6.64 -15.93 -0.40
C ASN A 149 -7.53 -16.49 0.72
N ARG A 150 -8.64 -17.10 0.32
CA ARG A 150 -9.65 -17.66 1.23
C ARG A 150 -9.47 -19.14 1.53
N HIS A 151 -8.40 -19.77 1.03
CA HIS A 151 -8.05 -21.14 1.39
C HIS A 151 -7.73 -21.25 2.89
N ALA A 152 -7.98 -22.44 3.46
CA ALA A 152 -7.80 -22.67 4.89
C ALA A 152 -6.39 -22.30 5.38
N GLY A 153 -6.29 -21.44 6.39
CA GLY A 153 -5.04 -21.02 6.98
C GLY A 153 -4.13 -20.14 6.08
N ALA A 154 -4.59 -19.74 4.89
CA ALA A 154 -3.77 -18.99 3.93
C ALA A 154 -3.58 -17.53 4.32
N SER A 155 -4.48 -16.96 5.14
CA SER A 155 -4.43 -15.55 5.54
C SER A 155 -4.58 -15.36 7.04
N LYS A 156 -3.56 -14.76 7.66
CA LYS A 156 -3.65 -14.18 9.00
C LYS A 156 -4.17 -12.75 8.85
N ASP A 157 -5.42 -12.50 9.27
CA ASP A 157 -6.12 -11.22 9.06
C ASP A 157 -7.05 -10.88 10.24
N SER A 158 -8.01 -9.98 10.07
CA SER A 158 -8.88 -9.51 11.15
C SER A 158 -9.69 -10.61 11.84
N ARG A 159 -9.91 -11.73 11.21
CA ARG A 159 -10.51 -12.91 11.85
C ARG A 159 -9.61 -13.49 12.94
N TYR A 160 -8.31 -13.26 12.84
CA TYR A 160 -7.31 -13.74 13.79
C TYR A 160 -6.90 -12.68 14.84
N PHE A 161 -6.61 -11.44 14.40
CA PHE A 161 -6.06 -10.40 15.28
C PHE A 161 -7.04 -9.24 15.56
N GLY A 162 -8.30 -9.33 15.10
CA GLY A 162 -9.31 -8.29 15.29
C GLY A 162 -9.19 -7.13 14.31
N THR A 163 -9.94 -6.05 14.57
CA THR A 163 -9.93 -4.85 13.74
C THR A 163 -8.61 -4.08 13.85
N VAL A 164 -8.23 -3.37 12.80
CA VAL A 164 -7.00 -2.59 12.75
C VAL A 164 -7.28 -1.09 12.76
N SER A 165 -6.57 -0.35 13.59
CA SER A 165 -6.70 1.11 13.64
C SER A 165 -6.19 1.76 12.36
N LYS A 166 -6.83 2.85 11.92
CA LYS A 166 -6.35 3.68 10.80
C LYS A 166 -4.86 4.05 10.93
N LYS A 167 -4.36 4.24 12.14
CA LYS A 167 -2.95 4.60 12.41
C LYS A 167 -1.97 3.50 12.02
N MET A 168 -2.42 2.25 11.97
CA MET A 168 -1.59 1.11 11.57
C MET A 168 -1.51 0.97 10.04
N ILE A 169 -2.42 1.61 9.30
CA ILE A 169 -2.44 1.59 7.84
C ILE A 169 -1.43 2.61 7.32
N ILE A 170 -0.44 2.15 6.55
CA ILE A 170 0.68 2.94 6.06
C ILE A 170 0.34 3.61 4.73
N GLY A 171 -0.40 2.90 3.87
CA GLY A 171 -0.76 3.39 2.54
C GLY A 171 -1.67 2.42 1.79
N LYS A 172 -2.14 2.88 0.63
CA LYS A 172 -2.89 2.04 -0.30
C LYS A 172 -1.95 1.45 -1.34
N ALA A 173 -2.03 0.15 -1.58
CA ALA A 173 -1.40 -0.47 -2.73
C ALA A 173 -2.16 -0.01 -3.98
N ALA A 174 -1.49 0.74 -4.85
CA ALA A 174 -2.14 1.37 -6.00
C ALA A 174 -1.94 0.58 -7.30
N TYR A 175 -0.74 0.05 -7.50
CA TYR A 175 -0.37 -0.65 -8.73
C TYR A 175 0.60 -1.79 -8.45
N ILE A 176 0.50 -2.85 -9.25
CA ILE A 176 1.58 -3.83 -9.42
C ILE A 176 2.58 -3.21 -10.40
N TRP A 177 3.79 -2.91 -9.91
CA TRP A 177 4.86 -2.31 -10.71
C TRP A 177 5.73 -3.35 -11.42
N TRP A 178 5.93 -4.51 -10.82
CA TRP A 178 6.75 -5.58 -11.37
C TRP A 178 6.13 -6.96 -11.07
N PRO A 179 6.14 -7.89 -12.01
CA PRO A 179 6.66 -7.80 -13.38
C PRO A 179 5.80 -6.89 -14.27
N PHE A 180 6.42 -6.21 -15.24
CA PHE A 180 5.71 -5.28 -16.15
C PHE A 180 4.59 -5.95 -16.95
N SER A 181 4.67 -7.27 -17.18
CA SER A 181 3.60 -8.05 -17.82
C SER A 181 2.29 -8.10 -17.01
N LYS A 182 2.37 -7.78 -15.71
CA LYS A 182 1.22 -7.72 -14.78
C LYS A 182 0.93 -6.30 -14.28
N PHE A 183 1.48 -5.28 -14.93
CA PHE A 183 1.19 -3.89 -14.55
C PHE A 183 -0.31 -3.64 -14.57
N ASN A 184 -0.90 -3.45 -13.39
CA ASN A 184 -2.34 -3.25 -13.21
C ASN A 184 -2.61 -2.40 -11.96
N ALA A 185 -3.74 -1.68 -11.98
CA ALA A 185 -4.30 -1.02 -10.81
C ALA A 185 -4.98 -2.07 -9.90
N LEU A 186 -4.93 -1.83 -8.58
CA LEU A 186 -5.52 -2.68 -7.54
C LEU A 186 -6.81 -2.07 -6.99
#